data_f83d24c061a0d40a01d0efa216a3ccdc
#
_entry.id   f83d24c061a0d40a01d0efa216a3ccdc
#
_cell.length_a   1.000
_cell.length_b   1.000
_cell.length_c   1.000
_cell.angle_alpha   90.00
_cell.angle_beta   90.00
_cell.angle_gamma   90.00
#
_symmetry.space_group_name_H-M   'P 1'
#
loop_
_entity.id
_entity.type
_entity.pdbx_description
1 polymer ?
#
loop_
_entity_poly.entity_id
_entity_poly.type
_entity_poly.pdbx_seq_one_letter_code
_entity_poly.pdbx_strand_id
1 'polypeptide(L)'
;MNYATIKKTDVANGPGVRVSLFVSGCTHHCKGCFNSEAWDFHYGQAYTEETEQEILQALAPDYIRGLSLLGGEPMEPENRGTVLSLVKKVREQYPQKTIWCYTGYHFDKDLLRWMGEGEPVITELLPLLDVIVDGEFIEERKNLRLAFRGSENQRILDVQLSLKEKCGKLLAI
;
A
#
# COMPACT_ATOMS: atom_id res chain seq x y z
N MET A 1 -10.66 3.10 10.70
CA MET A 1 -9.20 3.12 10.44
C MET A 1 -8.60 4.41 10.96
N ASN A 2 -7.45 4.30 11.59
CA ASN A 2 -6.62 5.47 11.92
C ASN A 2 -5.43 5.56 10.95
N TYR A 3 -4.79 6.72 10.90
CA TYR A 3 -3.59 6.91 10.10
C TYR A 3 -2.55 7.72 10.88
N ALA A 4 -1.28 7.43 10.62
CA ALA A 4 -0.17 8.09 11.29
C ALA A 4 0.13 9.45 10.66
N THR A 5 0.23 9.50 9.33
CA THR A 5 0.55 10.74 8.61
C THR A 5 0.20 10.62 7.13
N ILE A 6 0.13 11.77 6.48
CA ILE A 6 0.03 11.91 5.02
C ILE A 6 1.22 12.74 4.56
N LYS A 7 2.01 12.21 3.64
CA LYS A 7 3.08 12.97 2.98
C LYS A 7 2.59 13.36 1.59
N LYS A 8 2.46 14.65 1.34
CA LYS A 8 1.88 15.16 0.09
C LYS A 8 2.88 15.22 -1.08
N THR A 9 4.18 15.16 -0.77
CA THR A 9 5.26 15.21 -1.77
C THR A 9 6.35 14.22 -1.40
N ASP A 10 6.02 12.93 -1.44
CA ASP A 10 6.94 11.84 -1.06
C ASP A 10 7.65 11.30 -2.31
N VAL A 11 8.96 11.11 -2.20
CA VAL A 11 9.79 10.54 -3.28
C VAL A 11 10.41 9.20 -2.89
N ALA A 12 10.17 8.71 -1.68
CA ALA A 12 10.81 7.51 -1.15
C ALA A 12 10.03 6.21 -1.42
N ASN A 13 8.72 6.31 -1.64
CA ASN A 13 7.83 5.15 -1.66
C ASN A 13 7.14 4.97 -3.02
N GLY A 14 7.93 4.83 -4.05
CA GLY A 14 7.50 4.66 -5.42
C GLY A 14 8.08 5.74 -6.34
N PRO A 15 7.99 5.57 -7.66
CA PRO A 15 8.61 6.48 -8.61
C PRO A 15 7.89 7.83 -8.67
N GLY A 16 8.67 8.87 -8.89
CA GLY A 16 8.19 10.23 -9.01
C GLY A 16 7.80 10.85 -7.67
N VAL A 17 7.08 11.97 -7.73
CA VAL A 17 6.53 12.62 -6.53
C VAL A 17 5.14 12.04 -6.28
N ARG A 18 4.88 11.60 -5.06
CA ARG A 18 3.66 10.86 -4.73
C ARG A 18 3.02 11.39 -3.45
N VAL A 19 1.73 11.15 -3.32
CA VAL A 19 1.04 11.29 -2.04
C VAL A 19 1.12 9.94 -1.35
N SER A 20 1.61 9.92 -0.11
CA SER A 20 1.75 8.69 0.66
C SER A 20 0.88 8.74 1.92
N LEU A 21 0.01 7.75 2.07
CA LEU A 21 -0.83 7.58 3.25
C LEU A 21 -0.22 6.48 4.12
N PHE A 22 0.14 6.83 5.35
CA PHE A 22 0.68 5.91 6.35
C PHE A 22 -0.44 5.51 7.30
N VAL A 23 -1.03 4.34 7.08
CA VAL A 23 -2.12 3.82 7.92
C VAL A 23 -1.60 3.32 9.26
N SER A 24 -2.49 3.23 10.25
CA SER A 24 -2.18 2.67 11.58
C SER A 24 -2.80 1.29 11.71
N GLY A 25 -2.11 0.42 12.48
CA GLY A 25 -2.52 -0.95 12.72
C GLY A 25 -1.75 -1.95 11.87
N CYS A 26 -1.06 -2.86 12.57
CA CYS A 26 -0.27 -3.90 11.92
C CYS A 26 -0.05 -5.05 12.90
N THR A 27 -0.40 -6.27 12.49
CA THR A 27 -0.21 -7.47 13.29
C THR A 27 1.09 -8.21 12.97
N HIS A 28 1.86 -7.77 11.98
CA HIS A 28 3.11 -8.43 11.60
C HIS A 28 4.20 -8.28 12.67
N HIS A 29 4.31 -7.10 13.27
CA HIS A 29 5.29 -6.79 14.31
C HIS A 29 6.72 -7.17 13.90
N CYS A 30 7.14 -6.79 12.72
CA CYS A 30 8.45 -7.12 12.18
C CYS A 30 9.57 -6.55 13.07
N LYS A 31 10.56 -7.38 13.38
CA LYS A 31 11.75 -6.93 14.10
C LYS A 31 12.47 -5.85 13.29
N GLY A 32 12.78 -4.73 13.95
CA GLY A 32 13.45 -3.60 13.31
C GLY A 32 12.57 -2.75 12.42
N CYS A 33 11.25 -2.89 12.53
CA CYS A 33 10.28 -2.09 11.76
C CYS A 33 10.50 -0.59 11.99
N PHE A 34 10.51 0.20 10.90
CA PHE A 34 10.69 1.65 10.97
C PHE A 34 9.51 2.38 11.59
N ASN A 35 8.32 1.79 11.58
CA ASN A 35 7.07 2.40 12.00
C ASN A 35 6.40 1.60 13.12
N SER A 36 7.18 1.16 14.13
CA SER A 36 6.63 0.34 15.22
C SER A 36 5.51 1.03 15.99
N GLU A 37 5.50 2.36 16.04
CA GLU A 37 4.41 3.12 16.67
C GLU A 37 3.08 2.88 15.95
N ALA A 38 3.13 2.66 14.64
CA ALA A 38 1.95 2.41 13.82
C ALA A 38 1.42 0.97 13.89
N TRP A 39 1.98 0.12 14.75
CA TRP A 39 1.38 -1.20 15.03
C TRP A 39 0.04 -1.06 15.75
N ASP A 40 -0.11 -0.04 16.58
CA ASP A 40 -1.34 0.25 17.30
C ASP A 40 -2.40 0.77 16.32
N PHE A 41 -3.53 0.08 16.26
CA PHE A 41 -4.66 0.46 15.39
C PHE A 41 -5.26 1.81 15.75
N HIS A 42 -5.03 2.30 16.97
CA HIS A 42 -5.53 3.60 17.44
C HIS A 42 -4.49 4.71 17.34
N TYR A 43 -3.30 4.41 16.83
CA TYR A 43 -2.24 5.40 16.69
C TYR A 43 -2.62 6.48 15.67
N GLY A 44 -2.21 7.71 15.93
CA GLY A 44 -2.42 8.84 15.03
C GLY A 44 -3.85 9.39 15.10
N GLN A 45 -4.41 9.66 13.95
CA GLN A 45 -5.71 10.34 13.82
C GLN A 45 -6.73 9.43 13.15
N ALA A 46 -8.01 9.67 13.45
CA ALA A 46 -9.09 8.97 12.76
C ALA A 46 -9.14 9.39 11.28
N TYR A 47 -9.26 8.41 10.40
CA TYR A 47 -9.49 8.66 8.98
C TYR A 47 -10.95 9.04 8.78
N THR A 48 -11.17 10.26 8.31
CA THR A 48 -12.50 10.81 8.11
C THR A 48 -12.72 11.16 6.63
N GLU A 49 -13.93 11.61 6.32
CA GLU A 49 -14.22 12.11 4.97
C GLU A 49 -13.35 13.32 4.61
N GLU A 50 -13.07 14.19 5.57
CA GLU A 50 -12.16 15.33 5.37
C GLU A 50 -10.74 14.87 5.07
N THR A 51 -10.28 13.80 5.73
CA THR A 51 -8.97 13.20 5.45
C THR A 51 -8.90 12.71 4.00
N GLU A 52 -9.95 12.05 3.55
CA GLU A 52 -10.04 11.53 2.19
C GLU A 52 -10.03 12.67 1.17
N GLN A 53 -10.76 13.74 1.42
CA GLN A 53 -10.75 14.91 0.55
C GLN A 53 -9.37 15.58 0.51
N GLU A 54 -8.67 15.63 1.61
CA GLU A 54 -7.29 16.13 1.67
C GLU A 54 -6.37 15.33 0.75
N ILE A 55 -6.47 14.01 0.79
CA ILE A 55 -5.68 13.13 -0.08
C ILE A 55 -6.03 13.36 -1.56
N LEU A 56 -7.32 13.40 -1.88
CA LEU A 56 -7.78 13.60 -3.25
C LEU A 56 -7.33 14.94 -3.82
N GLN A 57 -7.39 16.01 -3.01
CA GLN A 57 -6.89 17.33 -3.41
C GLN A 57 -5.37 17.32 -3.61
N ALA A 58 -4.63 16.63 -2.74
CA ALA A 58 -3.18 16.53 -2.85
C ALA A 58 -2.73 15.79 -4.12
N LEU A 59 -3.57 14.91 -4.66
CA LEU A 59 -3.30 14.17 -5.90
C LEU A 59 -3.54 14.98 -7.17
N ALA A 60 -4.22 16.14 -7.07
CA ALA A 60 -4.64 16.90 -8.25
C ALA A 60 -3.51 17.45 -9.12
N PRO A 61 -2.37 17.98 -8.59
CA PRO A 61 -1.33 18.54 -9.44
C PRO A 61 -0.75 17.54 -10.43
N ASP A 62 -0.47 18.00 -11.65
CA ASP A 62 0.02 17.15 -12.73
C ASP A 62 1.36 16.47 -12.39
N TYR A 63 2.20 17.12 -11.58
CA TYR A 63 3.50 16.54 -11.19
C TYR A 63 3.38 15.40 -10.18
N ILE A 64 2.22 15.21 -9.55
CA ILE A 64 1.98 14.08 -8.64
C ILE A 64 1.71 12.83 -9.47
N ARG A 65 2.58 11.83 -9.34
CA ARG A 65 2.51 10.60 -10.14
C ARG A 65 1.45 9.63 -9.63
N GLY A 66 1.13 9.65 -8.35
CA GLY A 66 0.13 8.76 -7.81
C GLY A 66 0.09 8.69 -6.30
N LEU A 67 -0.57 7.63 -5.81
CA LEU A 67 -0.80 7.36 -4.40
C LEU A 67 0.03 6.15 -3.97
N SER A 68 0.65 6.25 -2.79
CA SER A 68 1.30 5.12 -2.13
C SER A 68 0.64 4.87 -0.79
N LEU A 69 0.30 3.61 -0.53
CA LEU A 69 -0.37 3.14 0.69
C LEU A 69 0.61 2.27 1.46
N LEU A 70 0.90 2.68 2.70
CA LEU A 70 1.86 1.98 3.56
C LEU A 70 1.62 2.38 5.02
N GLY A 71 2.63 2.25 5.86
CA GLY A 71 2.61 2.65 7.27
C GLY A 71 2.63 1.44 8.17
N GLY A 72 1.52 1.14 8.85
CA GLY A 72 1.20 -0.14 9.42
C GLY A 72 0.89 -1.13 8.30
N GLU A 73 -0.27 -1.73 8.31
CA GLU A 73 -0.63 -2.70 7.28
C GLU A 73 -1.95 -2.31 6.58
N PRO A 74 -1.90 -1.82 5.33
CA PRO A 74 -3.11 -1.46 4.59
C PRO A 74 -4.08 -2.62 4.36
N MET A 75 -3.57 -3.86 4.32
CA MET A 75 -4.39 -5.05 4.06
C MET A 75 -5.00 -5.68 5.30
N GLU A 76 -4.76 -5.12 6.51
CA GLU A 76 -5.45 -5.59 7.71
C GLU A 76 -6.96 -5.53 7.54
N PRO A 77 -7.72 -6.51 8.09
CA PRO A 77 -9.18 -6.48 7.98
C PRO A 77 -9.81 -5.16 8.41
N GLU A 78 -9.31 -4.54 9.47
CA GLU A 78 -9.80 -3.25 9.97
C GLU A 78 -9.49 -2.07 9.04
N ASN A 79 -8.51 -2.21 8.17
CA ASN A 79 -8.04 -1.12 7.29
C ASN A 79 -8.49 -1.26 5.84
N ARG A 80 -8.57 -2.50 5.35
CA ARG A 80 -8.73 -2.74 3.90
C ARG A 80 -10.00 -2.16 3.30
N GLY A 81 -11.09 -2.10 4.05
CA GLY A 81 -12.35 -1.52 3.57
C GLY A 81 -12.24 -0.03 3.30
N THR A 82 -11.60 0.72 4.20
CA THR A 82 -11.34 2.16 4.03
C THR A 82 -10.36 2.40 2.88
N VAL A 83 -9.32 1.57 2.80
CA VAL A 83 -8.35 1.61 1.70
C VAL A 83 -9.05 1.41 0.36
N LEU A 84 -9.94 0.43 0.26
CA LEU A 84 -10.72 0.18 -0.96
C LEU A 84 -11.56 1.39 -1.35
N SER A 85 -12.24 2.01 -0.39
CA SER A 85 -13.06 3.20 -0.65
C SER A 85 -12.23 4.34 -1.23
N LEU A 86 -11.06 4.60 -0.66
CA LEU A 86 -10.13 5.62 -1.17
C LEU A 86 -9.64 5.28 -2.57
N VAL A 87 -9.21 4.05 -2.80
CA VAL A 87 -8.67 3.61 -4.08
C VAL A 87 -9.70 3.73 -5.20
N LYS A 88 -10.96 3.38 -4.92
CA LYS A 88 -12.05 3.57 -5.87
C LYS A 88 -12.20 5.02 -6.31
N LYS A 89 -12.17 5.94 -5.35
CA LYS A 89 -12.29 7.39 -5.65
C LYS A 89 -11.08 7.90 -6.43
N VAL A 90 -9.90 7.42 -6.11
CA VAL A 90 -8.69 7.79 -6.86
C VAL A 90 -8.79 7.31 -8.30
N ARG A 91 -9.23 6.08 -8.53
CA ARG A 91 -9.43 5.56 -9.90
C ARG A 91 -10.47 6.35 -10.68
N GLU A 92 -11.55 6.75 -10.02
CA GLU A 92 -12.61 7.53 -10.64
C GLU A 92 -12.14 8.93 -11.03
N GLN A 93 -11.42 9.63 -10.13
CA GLN A 93 -10.99 11.01 -10.36
C GLN A 93 -9.69 11.12 -11.13
N TYR A 94 -8.78 10.18 -10.94
CA TYR A 94 -7.42 10.23 -11.51
C TYR A 94 -7.03 8.88 -12.12
N PRO A 95 -7.71 8.42 -13.15
CA PRO A 95 -7.47 7.08 -13.70
C PRO A 95 -6.06 6.85 -14.24
N GLN A 96 -5.34 7.91 -14.59
CA GLN A 96 -3.98 7.84 -15.13
C GLN A 96 -2.88 7.81 -14.05
N LYS A 97 -3.24 8.09 -12.78
CA LYS A 97 -2.26 8.07 -11.68
C LYS A 97 -2.08 6.66 -11.16
N THR A 98 -0.85 6.31 -10.80
CA THR A 98 -0.54 4.96 -10.34
C THR A 98 -0.80 4.80 -8.84
N ILE A 99 -1.19 3.61 -8.42
CA ILE A 99 -1.43 3.28 -7.02
C ILE A 99 -0.49 2.14 -6.61
N TRP A 100 0.35 2.43 -5.62
CA TRP A 100 1.27 1.49 -5.00
C TRP A 100 0.75 1.12 -3.61
N CYS A 101 0.85 -0.14 -3.24
CA CYS A 101 0.47 -0.60 -1.91
C CYS A 101 1.57 -1.49 -1.33
N TYR A 102 2.03 -1.16 -0.13
CA TYR A 102 2.98 -1.95 0.62
C TYR A 102 2.24 -2.86 1.57
N THR A 103 2.63 -4.12 1.62
CA THR A 103 2.01 -5.08 2.53
C THR A 103 3.06 -6.06 3.06
N GLY A 104 2.94 -6.46 4.32
CA GLY A 104 3.73 -7.53 4.89
C GLY A 104 3.24 -8.91 4.47
N TYR A 105 2.00 -9.01 3.95
CA TYR A 105 1.47 -10.26 3.43
C TYR A 105 2.13 -10.65 2.12
N HIS A 106 2.14 -11.96 1.84
CA HIS A 106 2.68 -12.50 0.60
C HIS A 106 1.60 -12.50 -0.47
N PHE A 107 1.89 -11.95 -1.65
CA PHE A 107 0.89 -11.84 -2.71
C PHE A 107 0.29 -13.20 -3.09
N ASP A 108 1.14 -14.19 -3.36
CA ASP A 108 0.69 -15.52 -3.79
C ASP A 108 0.02 -16.30 -2.65
N LYS A 109 0.66 -16.37 -1.50
CA LYS A 109 0.24 -17.23 -0.38
C LYS A 109 -0.94 -16.66 0.40
N ASP A 110 -1.07 -15.34 0.46
CA ASP A 110 -2.09 -14.66 1.26
C ASP A 110 -3.14 -13.99 0.38
N LEU A 111 -2.74 -12.98 -0.41
CA LEU A 111 -3.69 -12.14 -1.14
C LEU A 111 -4.44 -12.90 -2.23
N LEU A 112 -3.73 -13.68 -3.05
CA LEU A 112 -4.38 -14.50 -4.09
C LEU A 112 -5.22 -15.59 -3.47
N ARG A 113 -4.79 -16.17 -2.36
CA ARG A 113 -5.58 -17.18 -1.64
C ARG A 113 -6.89 -16.59 -1.15
N TRP A 114 -6.85 -15.43 -0.49
CA TRP A 114 -8.06 -14.76 -0.01
C TRP A 114 -9.00 -14.38 -1.16
N MET A 115 -8.45 -13.92 -2.27
CA MET A 115 -9.21 -13.62 -3.48
C MET A 115 -9.92 -14.88 -4.01
N GLY A 116 -9.19 -16.00 -4.07
CA GLY A 116 -9.72 -17.29 -4.50
C GLY A 116 -10.80 -17.83 -3.56
N GLU A 117 -10.71 -17.51 -2.27
CA GLU A 117 -11.73 -17.86 -1.27
C GLU A 117 -12.94 -16.92 -1.32
N GLY A 118 -12.91 -15.89 -2.15
CA GLY A 118 -14.01 -14.95 -2.31
C GLY A 118 -14.06 -13.84 -1.26
N GLU A 119 -12.92 -13.52 -0.62
CA GLU A 119 -12.89 -12.37 0.31
C GLU A 119 -13.29 -11.11 -0.45
N PRO A 120 -14.39 -10.44 -0.07
CA PRO A 120 -15.00 -9.44 -0.94
C PRO A 120 -14.14 -8.18 -1.13
N VAL A 121 -13.47 -7.70 -0.10
CA VAL A 121 -12.68 -6.47 -0.20
C VAL A 121 -11.41 -6.73 -1.01
N ILE A 122 -10.69 -7.81 -0.75
CA ILE A 122 -9.47 -8.16 -1.50
C ILE A 122 -9.80 -8.42 -2.97
N THR A 123 -10.89 -9.11 -3.26
CA THR A 123 -11.33 -9.39 -4.63
C THR A 123 -11.56 -8.10 -5.42
N GLU A 124 -12.11 -7.08 -4.79
CA GLU A 124 -12.39 -5.79 -5.42
C GLU A 124 -11.16 -4.89 -5.46
N LEU A 125 -10.33 -4.92 -4.41
CA LEU A 125 -9.18 -4.03 -4.25
C LEU A 125 -8.01 -4.37 -5.18
N LEU A 126 -7.61 -5.63 -5.26
CA LEU A 126 -6.42 -6.02 -6.02
C LEU A 126 -6.45 -5.55 -7.48
N PRO A 127 -7.56 -5.70 -8.23
CA PRO A 127 -7.59 -5.23 -9.63
C PRO A 127 -7.44 -3.72 -9.80
N LEU A 128 -7.61 -2.95 -8.73
CA LEU A 128 -7.51 -1.50 -8.77
C LEU A 128 -6.09 -0.98 -8.49
N LEU A 129 -5.17 -1.85 -8.10
CA LEU A 129 -3.80 -1.48 -7.77
C LEU A 129 -2.87 -1.70 -8.97
N ASP A 130 -1.85 -0.85 -9.10
CA ASP A 130 -0.82 -1.02 -10.13
C ASP A 130 0.35 -1.84 -9.63
N VAL A 131 0.81 -1.54 -8.42
CA VAL A 131 2.00 -2.17 -7.85
C VAL A 131 1.76 -2.55 -6.40
N ILE A 132 2.18 -3.74 -6.03
CA ILE A 132 2.26 -4.19 -4.64
C ILE A 132 3.73 -4.47 -4.31
N VAL A 133 4.20 -3.91 -3.21
CA VAL A 133 5.48 -4.29 -2.61
C VAL A 133 5.13 -5.24 -1.46
N ASP A 134 5.45 -6.53 -1.62
CA ASP A 134 4.99 -7.57 -0.70
C ASP A 134 6.09 -8.18 0.16
N GLY A 135 5.69 -8.80 1.23
CA GLY A 135 6.57 -9.51 2.15
C GLY A 135 6.94 -8.71 3.38
N GLU A 136 7.08 -9.40 4.50
CA GLU A 136 7.47 -8.77 5.76
C GLU A 136 8.89 -8.24 5.69
N PHE A 137 9.14 -7.11 6.39
CA PHE A 137 10.49 -6.61 6.57
C PHE A 137 11.31 -7.59 7.41
N ILE A 138 12.44 -8.02 6.89
CA ILE A 138 13.39 -8.91 7.58
C ILE A 138 14.68 -8.14 7.85
N GLU A 139 14.93 -7.85 9.13
CA GLU A 139 16.05 -7.01 9.55
C GLU A 139 17.40 -7.56 9.05
N GLU A 140 17.59 -8.87 9.08
CA GLU A 140 18.81 -9.55 8.63
C GLU A 140 19.05 -9.42 7.13
N ARG A 141 18.02 -9.04 6.37
CA ARG A 141 18.09 -8.83 4.92
C ARG A 141 17.92 -7.36 4.53
N LYS A 142 17.99 -6.46 5.53
CA LYS A 142 17.91 -5.02 5.32
C LYS A 142 19.03 -4.55 4.36
N ASN A 143 18.66 -3.74 3.39
CA ASN A 143 19.61 -3.16 2.44
C ASN A 143 19.14 -1.76 2.04
N LEU A 144 19.84 -0.74 2.50
CA LEU A 144 19.49 0.66 2.26
C LEU A 144 19.70 1.10 0.79
N ARG A 145 20.32 0.26 -0.03
CA ARG A 145 20.54 0.54 -1.46
C ARG A 145 19.35 0.12 -2.33
N LEU A 146 18.41 -0.63 -1.76
CA LEU A 146 17.23 -1.08 -2.50
C LEU A 146 16.30 0.11 -2.79
N ALA A 147 15.80 0.18 -4.02
CA ALA A 147 14.79 1.16 -4.39
C ALA A 147 13.42 0.69 -3.88
N PHE A 148 12.74 1.56 -3.17
CA PHE A 148 11.32 1.42 -2.77
C PHE A 148 10.97 0.23 -1.89
N ARG A 149 11.94 -0.44 -1.27
CA ARG A 149 11.72 -1.54 -0.32
C ARG A 149 12.84 -1.58 0.71
N GLY A 150 12.58 -2.21 1.86
CA GLY A 150 13.51 -2.19 3.00
C GLY A 150 14.41 -3.40 3.12
N SER A 151 14.00 -4.57 2.63
CA SER A 151 14.77 -5.82 2.74
C SER A 151 14.71 -6.60 1.42
N GLU A 152 15.75 -7.41 1.18
CA GLU A 152 15.94 -8.10 -0.10
C GLU A 152 14.86 -9.13 -0.45
N ASN A 153 14.17 -9.65 0.57
CA ASN A 153 13.08 -10.61 0.37
C ASN A 153 11.80 -9.98 -0.16
N GLN A 154 11.65 -8.66 0.00
CA GLN A 154 10.45 -7.95 -0.47
C GLN A 154 10.48 -7.82 -1.99
N ARG A 155 9.32 -7.97 -2.61
CA ARG A 155 9.20 -7.97 -4.07
C ARG A 155 8.38 -6.77 -4.53
N ILE A 156 8.76 -6.17 -5.64
CA ILE A 156 7.98 -5.11 -6.30
C ILE A 156 7.24 -5.78 -7.46
N LEU A 157 5.92 -5.92 -7.33
CA LEU A 157 5.10 -6.72 -8.24
C LEU A 157 4.21 -5.87 -9.12
N ASP A 158 4.16 -6.20 -10.41
CA ASP A 158 3.16 -5.70 -11.35
C ASP A 158 1.85 -6.43 -11.05
N VAL A 159 0.87 -5.72 -10.49
CA VAL A 159 -0.37 -6.37 -10.02
C VAL A 159 -1.19 -6.90 -11.19
N GLN A 160 -1.34 -6.14 -12.27
CA GLN A 160 -2.17 -6.57 -13.40
C GLN A 160 -1.59 -7.83 -14.07
N LEU A 161 -0.28 -7.84 -14.27
CA LEU A 161 0.40 -9.03 -14.81
C LEU A 161 0.32 -10.21 -13.84
N SER A 162 0.50 -9.94 -12.53
CA SER A 162 0.43 -10.98 -11.49
C SER A 162 -0.96 -11.62 -11.41
N LEU A 163 -2.02 -10.82 -11.54
CA LEU A 163 -3.39 -11.35 -11.55
C LEU A 163 -3.64 -12.21 -12.80
N LYS A 164 -3.16 -11.76 -13.94
CA LYS A 164 -3.29 -12.51 -15.22
C LYS A 164 -2.57 -13.85 -15.14
N GLU A 165 -1.36 -13.86 -14.61
CA GLU A 165 -0.53 -15.07 -14.52
C GLU A 165 -0.81 -15.91 -13.27
N LYS A 166 -1.63 -15.41 -12.35
CA LYS A 166 -2.03 -16.07 -11.10
C LYS A 166 -0.83 -16.37 -10.17
N CYS A 167 0.19 -15.54 -10.22
CA CYS A 167 1.35 -15.58 -9.32
C CYS A 167 2.08 -14.26 -9.39
N GLY A 168 2.87 -13.95 -8.34
CA GLY A 168 3.62 -12.69 -8.28
C GLY A 168 4.60 -12.56 -9.44
N LYS A 169 4.49 -11.46 -10.19
CA LYS A 169 5.38 -11.12 -11.31
C LYS A 169 6.06 -9.79 -11.02
N LEU A 170 7.38 -9.78 -11.13
CA LEU A 170 8.17 -8.60 -10.84
C LEU A 170 7.88 -7.48 -11.84
N LEU A 171 7.78 -6.25 -11.31
CA LEU A 171 7.67 -5.06 -12.13
C LEU A 171 8.99 -4.81 -12.85
N ALA A 172 8.93 -4.55 -14.15
CA ALA A 172 10.08 -4.13 -14.93
C ALA A 172 10.38 -2.64 -14.66
N ILE A 173 11.44 -2.40 -13.89
CA ILE A 173 11.89 -1.04 -13.54
C ILE A 173 13.39 -0.89 -13.81
#